data_f5dccb9064217708495c53fdbfe8c169
#
_entry.id   f5dccb9064217708495c53fdbfe8c169
#
_cell.length_a   1.000
_cell.length_b   1.000
_cell.length_c   1.000
_cell.angle_alpha   90.00
_cell.angle_beta   90.00
_cell.angle_gamma   90.00
#
_symmetry.space_group_name_H-M   'P 1'
#
loop_
_entity.id
_entity.type
_entity.pdbx_description
1 polymer ?
#
loop_
_entity_poly.entity_id
_entity_poly.type
_entity_poly.pdbx_seq_one_letter_code
_entity_poly.pdbx_strand_id
1 'polypeptide(L)'
;MFELAFEPRRGGKAIPDQVRILEAGLKSKDRKLRDVCRACKNGEVELYIEKRFIDARQSKLKIVYRFDFADEAASLERENEIVDLAFPHKKFFDEHPGENRRPVVVGAGPAGLFAALILAKYGLKPIVIERGPEMEKRIADCENYMNGKAPLKPNSNIQFGEGGAGTFSDGKLYSGVSSGLKSFVNLMFVSHGAPADIMYDAHPHVGTDKIRDVVVNIRKDIISLGGEFCFETLFQGYHKDKDGITGISVLDKNGSREITCSELILAIGHAGRDTFRVLDSLGIAMEQKPFSVGVRIEHLRNDIDVSQYGIDTSDTPDLMAANYKLAVETKTGRRLYTFCMCPGGTVVPSQTYDGTVCTNGMSVRLRDGANSNSAILVPVDSADYGEGVLDGMNYQEKLEELAFSAGGSNGYAPASRYGDLVNGTVTKEFVKVIPSYKPGVRPADLGEVFSPEILDTIVDGVRQMGRKIKGFDSSDAVLTAVETRSSSPVRILRDRETCQSINVPGLFPCGEGAGYAGGIMSSAIDGINCANALASVLINGNKHI
;
A
#
# COMPACT_ATOMS: atom_id res chain seq x y z
N MET A 1 -10.13 6.95 30.47
CA MET A 1 -9.12 6.12 29.76
C MET A 1 -8.44 5.18 30.74
N PHE A 2 -8.32 3.90 30.37
CA PHE A 2 -7.70 2.83 31.15
C PHE A 2 -6.58 2.18 30.34
N GLU A 3 -5.65 1.51 31.03
CA GLU A 3 -4.58 0.73 30.40
C GLU A 3 -4.46 -0.63 31.09
N LEU A 4 -4.39 -1.70 30.29
CA LEU A 4 -4.12 -3.06 30.75
C LEU A 4 -3.01 -3.67 29.91
N ALA A 5 -2.16 -4.47 30.54
CA ALA A 5 -1.06 -5.16 29.90
C ALA A 5 -1.10 -6.66 30.23
N PHE A 6 -0.93 -7.50 29.22
CA PHE A 6 -1.00 -8.95 29.31
C PHE A 6 0.28 -9.60 28.78
N GLU A 7 0.74 -10.65 29.42
CA GLU A 7 1.72 -11.55 28.82
C GLU A 7 1.02 -12.39 27.73
N PRO A 8 1.65 -12.57 26.56
CA PRO A 8 1.11 -13.44 25.50
C PRO A 8 0.93 -14.87 26.02
N ARG A 9 -0.16 -15.51 25.65
CA ARG A 9 -0.44 -16.89 26.05
C ARG A 9 0.23 -17.85 25.07
N ARG A 10 0.71 -18.97 25.59
CA ARG A 10 1.18 -20.08 24.77
C ARG A 10 0.04 -21.08 24.57
N GLY A 11 -0.16 -21.50 23.32
CA GLY A 11 -1.18 -22.48 22.95
C GLY A 11 -2.63 -21.99 23.07
N GLY A 12 -3.56 -22.79 22.62
CA GLY A 12 -4.99 -22.52 22.66
C GLY A 12 -5.49 -21.65 21.48
N LYS A 13 -6.75 -21.19 21.57
CA LYS A 13 -7.35 -20.28 20.57
C LYS A 13 -7.17 -18.83 20.99
N ALA A 14 -7.05 -17.93 20.01
CA ALA A 14 -7.11 -16.49 20.26
C ALA A 14 -8.42 -16.11 20.96
N ILE A 15 -8.31 -15.22 21.96
CA ILE A 15 -9.47 -14.62 22.62
C ILE A 15 -9.69 -13.23 22.04
N PRO A 16 -10.93 -12.85 21.67
CA PRO A 16 -11.21 -11.49 21.23
C PRO A 16 -10.72 -10.45 22.24
N ASP A 17 -10.13 -9.37 21.76
CA ASP A 17 -9.52 -8.34 22.61
C ASP A 17 -10.50 -7.75 23.62
N GLN A 18 -11.75 -7.49 23.20
CA GLN A 18 -12.82 -7.01 24.08
C GLN A 18 -13.11 -7.97 25.24
N VAL A 19 -13.21 -9.27 24.98
CA VAL A 19 -13.44 -10.30 26.00
C VAL A 19 -12.29 -10.31 27.00
N ARG A 20 -11.05 -10.27 26.51
CA ARG A 20 -9.85 -10.23 27.35
C ARG A 20 -9.81 -9.03 28.28
N ILE A 21 -10.12 -7.84 27.76
CA ILE A 21 -10.13 -6.59 28.53
C ILE A 21 -11.21 -6.66 29.61
N LEU A 22 -12.45 -7.09 29.27
CA LEU A 22 -13.56 -7.17 30.20
C LEU A 22 -13.31 -8.18 31.31
N GLU A 23 -12.82 -9.39 30.99
CA GLU A 23 -12.49 -10.40 31.99
C GLU A 23 -11.43 -9.94 33.00
N ALA A 24 -10.39 -9.27 32.50
CA ALA A 24 -9.33 -8.74 33.34
C ALA A 24 -9.81 -7.53 34.16
N GLY A 25 -10.59 -6.63 33.54
CA GLY A 25 -11.15 -5.47 34.20
C GLY A 25 -12.07 -5.85 35.35
N LEU A 26 -12.90 -6.88 35.18
CA LEU A 26 -13.77 -7.42 36.25
C LEU A 26 -13.00 -7.98 37.46
N LYS A 27 -11.76 -8.45 37.24
CA LYS A 27 -10.85 -8.97 38.29
C LYS A 27 -9.87 -7.90 38.81
N SER A 28 -9.90 -6.68 38.28
CA SER A 28 -8.99 -5.61 38.65
C SER A 28 -9.16 -5.17 40.09
N LYS A 29 -8.08 -4.72 40.73
CA LYS A 29 -8.12 -4.05 42.04
C LYS A 29 -8.71 -2.64 41.95
N ASP A 30 -8.66 -2.02 40.77
CA ASP A 30 -9.28 -0.72 40.52
C ASP A 30 -10.81 -0.86 40.50
N ARG A 31 -11.46 -0.21 41.50
CA ARG A 31 -12.92 -0.24 41.67
C ARG A 31 -13.63 0.41 40.48
N LYS A 32 -13.13 1.57 40.01
CA LYS A 32 -13.73 2.30 38.90
C LYS A 32 -13.75 1.43 37.61
N LEU A 33 -12.63 0.76 37.31
CA LEU A 33 -12.55 -0.15 36.18
C LEU A 33 -13.52 -1.33 36.31
N ARG A 34 -13.61 -1.96 37.49
CA ARG A 34 -14.56 -3.06 37.72
C ARG A 34 -16.01 -2.65 37.55
N ASP A 35 -16.38 -1.48 38.06
CA ASP A 35 -17.78 -1.01 38.01
C ASP A 35 -18.17 -0.68 36.55
N VAL A 36 -17.31 -0.02 35.77
CA VAL A 36 -17.59 0.25 34.36
C VAL A 36 -17.58 -1.03 33.51
N CYS A 37 -16.70 -2.02 33.80
CA CYS A 37 -16.75 -3.31 33.12
C CYS A 37 -18.06 -4.08 33.41
N ARG A 38 -18.66 -3.94 34.61
CA ARG A 38 -19.99 -4.49 34.90
C ARG A 38 -21.07 -3.79 34.10
N ALA A 39 -21.05 -2.46 34.02
CA ALA A 39 -21.97 -1.67 33.23
C ALA A 39 -21.90 -2.07 31.74
N CYS A 40 -20.68 -2.24 31.21
CA CYS A 40 -20.49 -2.72 29.84
C CYS A 40 -21.07 -4.14 29.62
N LYS A 41 -20.85 -5.05 30.57
CA LYS A 41 -21.44 -6.40 30.50
C LYS A 41 -22.97 -6.41 30.55
N ASN A 42 -23.56 -5.40 31.20
CA ASN A 42 -25.01 -5.20 31.28
C ASN A 42 -25.57 -4.44 30.05
N GLY A 43 -24.74 -3.98 29.13
CA GLY A 43 -25.16 -3.21 27.97
C GLY A 43 -25.43 -1.72 28.22
N GLU A 44 -25.02 -1.19 29.39
CA GLU A 44 -25.22 0.22 29.76
C GLU A 44 -24.20 1.16 29.11
N VAL A 45 -22.99 0.64 28.77
CA VAL A 45 -21.92 1.35 28.09
C VAL A 45 -21.18 0.39 27.17
N GLU A 46 -20.51 0.92 26.13
CA GLU A 46 -19.71 0.17 25.18
C GLU A 46 -18.21 0.31 25.48
N LEU A 47 -17.45 -0.77 25.28
CA LEU A 47 -16.00 -0.77 25.37
C LEU A 47 -15.39 -0.22 24.06
N TYR A 48 -14.65 0.85 24.18
CA TYR A 48 -13.92 1.48 23.09
C TYR A 48 -12.41 1.27 23.26
N ILE A 49 -11.79 0.47 22.41
CA ILE A 49 -10.34 0.25 22.40
C ILE A 49 -9.70 1.35 21.55
N GLU A 50 -8.92 2.23 22.17
CA GLU A 50 -8.23 3.31 21.48
C GLU A 50 -6.93 2.83 20.83
N LYS A 51 -6.22 1.91 21.49
CA LYS A 51 -4.93 1.44 21.00
C LYS A 51 -4.56 0.07 21.56
N ARG A 52 -4.02 -0.77 20.67
CA ARG A 52 -3.31 -2.01 21.00
C ARG A 52 -1.89 -1.94 20.48
N PHE A 53 -0.91 -2.31 21.30
CA PHE A 53 0.49 -2.37 20.85
C PHE A 53 1.27 -3.43 21.64
N ILE A 54 2.39 -3.89 21.06
CA ILE A 54 3.29 -4.84 21.68
C ILE A 54 4.44 -4.05 22.33
N ASP A 55 4.67 -4.27 23.62
CA ASP A 55 5.81 -3.74 24.36
C ASP A 55 6.86 -4.85 24.60
N ALA A 56 7.94 -4.79 23.85
CA ALA A 56 9.08 -5.71 23.94
C ALA A 56 10.31 -5.07 24.60
N ARG A 57 10.18 -3.88 25.21
CA ARG A 57 11.32 -3.13 25.80
C ARG A 57 11.79 -3.68 27.13
N GLN A 58 10.95 -4.43 27.81
CA GLN A 58 11.24 -5.03 29.11
C GLN A 58 11.59 -6.53 28.96
N SER A 59 12.07 -7.14 30.04
CA SER A 59 12.42 -8.58 30.07
C SER A 59 11.25 -9.52 29.77
N LYS A 60 10.02 -9.02 29.83
CA LYS A 60 8.80 -9.77 29.50
C LYS A 60 8.01 -9.01 28.44
N LEU A 61 7.74 -9.70 27.34
CA LEU A 61 6.89 -9.23 26.26
C LEU A 61 5.46 -9.00 26.78
N LYS A 62 4.84 -7.87 26.44
CA LYS A 62 3.47 -7.52 26.83
C LYS A 62 2.66 -7.03 25.65
N ILE A 63 1.40 -7.43 25.60
CA ILE A 63 0.36 -6.82 24.76
C ILE A 63 -0.36 -5.79 25.63
N VAL A 64 -0.33 -4.53 25.20
CA VAL A 64 -0.87 -3.40 25.96
C VAL A 64 -2.09 -2.85 25.24
N TYR A 65 -3.18 -2.66 25.97
CA TYR A 65 -4.41 -2.03 25.51
C TYR A 65 -4.65 -0.72 26.24
N ARG A 66 -4.94 0.34 25.49
CA ARG A 66 -5.55 1.58 25.99
C ARG A 66 -6.98 1.62 25.56
N PHE A 67 -7.89 1.90 26.45
CA PHE A 67 -9.32 1.81 26.19
C PHE A 67 -10.12 2.75 27.11
N ASP A 68 -11.34 3.04 26.70
CA ASP A 68 -12.31 3.78 27.46
C ASP A 68 -13.71 3.15 27.28
N PHE A 69 -14.69 3.71 27.92
CA PHE A 69 -16.08 3.31 27.79
C PHE A 69 -16.93 4.53 27.44
N ALA A 70 -17.88 4.35 26.54
CA ALA A 70 -18.79 5.38 26.09
C ALA A 70 -20.22 4.84 26.09
N ASP A 71 -21.20 5.70 26.28
CA ASP A 71 -22.58 5.37 25.96
C ASP A 71 -22.81 5.45 24.44
N GLU A 72 -23.96 4.96 23.99
CA GLU A 72 -24.32 4.92 22.57
C GLU A 72 -24.28 6.31 21.92
N ALA A 73 -24.70 7.37 22.63
CA ALA A 73 -24.72 8.73 22.13
C ALA A 73 -23.29 9.26 21.89
N ALA A 74 -22.38 9.06 22.83
CA ALA A 74 -20.99 9.47 22.71
C ALA A 74 -20.24 8.65 21.63
N SER A 75 -20.58 7.36 21.45
CA SER A 75 -20.02 6.54 20.37
C SER A 75 -20.47 7.06 19.00
N LEU A 76 -21.75 7.39 18.84
CA LEU A 76 -22.30 7.94 17.60
C LEU A 76 -21.74 9.35 17.29
N GLU A 77 -21.55 10.19 18.30
CA GLU A 77 -20.94 11.52 18.14
C GLU A 77 -19.52 11.41 17.57
N ARG A 78 -18.68 10.51 18.14
CA ARG A 78 -17.33 10.25 17.63
C ARG A 78 -17.31 9.75 16.18
N GLU A 79 -18.23 8.87 15.81
CA GLU A 79 -18.34 8.39 14.44
C GLU A 79 -18.76 9.51 13.49
N ASN A 80 -19.72 10.34 13.86
CA ASN A 80 -20.15 11.50 13.07
C ASN A 80 -19.01 12.50 12.87
N GLU A 81 -18.21 12.81 13.90
CA GLU A 81 -17.04 13.68 13.77
C GLU A 81 -16.03 13.14 12.74
N ILE A 82 -15.80 11.82 12.73
CA ILE A 82 -14.92 11.16 11.75
C ILE A 82 -15.48 11.30 10.34
N VAL A 83 -16.78 11.11 10.16
CA VAL A 83 -17.46 11.22 8.87
C VAL A 83 -17.48 12.67 8.39
N ASP A 84 -17.84 13.62 9.24
CA ASP A 84 -17.94 15.05 8.87
C ASP A 84 -16.60 15.61 8.38
N LEU A 85 -15.48 15.13 8.95
CA LEU A 85 -14.15 15.52 8.49
C LEU A 85 -13.88 15.14 7.02
N ALA A 86 -14.46 14.04 6.56
CA ALA A 86 -14.30 13.57 5.19
C ALA A 86 -15.24 14.27 4.19
N PHE A 87 -16.31 14.91 4.68
CA PHE A 87 -17.36 15.52 3.86
C PHE A 87 -17.60 17.00 4.16
N PRO A 88 -16.60 17.88 4.02
CA PRO A 88 -16.73 19.30 4.35
C PRO A 88 -17.78 20.04 3.49
N HIS A 89 -18.19 19.48 2.36
CA HIS A 89 -19.14 20.07 1.43
C HIS A 89 -20.52 19.39 1.43
N LYS A 90 -20.76 18.44 2.35
CA LYS A 90 -21.97 17.63 2.38
C LYS A 90 -23.25 18.50 2.38
N LYS A 91 -23.30 19.51 3.23
CA LYS A 91 -24.46 20.42 3.32
C LYS A 91 -24.80 21.05 1.98
N PHE A 92 -23.81 21.53 1.22
CA PHE A 92 -24.05 22.13 -0.09
C PHE A 92 -24.68 21.13 -1.06
N PHE A 93 -24.13 19.91 -1.16
CA PHE A 93 -24.62 18.88 -2.08
C PHE A 93 -25.97 18.29 -1.64
N ASP A 94 -26.27 18.24 -0.34
CA ASP A 94 -27.59 17.86 0.17
C ASP A 94 -28.67 18.90 -0.20
N GLU A 95 -28.32 20.20 -0.21
CA GLU A 95 -29.24 21.31 -0.58
C GLU A 95 -29.35 21.48 -2.11
N HIS A 96 -28.35 21.03 -2.88
CA HIS A 96 -28.28 21.14 -4.34
C HIS A 96 -28.05 19.77 -4.98
N PRO A 97 -28.99 18.82 -4.85
CA PRO A 97 -28.80 17.47 -5.39
C PRO A 97 -28.83 17.51 -6.92
N GLY A 98 -27.73 17.06 -7.51
CA GLY A 98 -27.81 16.52 -8.85
C GLY A 98 -27.82 17.47 -10.02
N GLU A 99 -26.77 18.25 -10.22
CA GLU A 99 -26.37 18.50 -11.60
C GLU A 99 -25.77 17.21 -12.16
N ASN A 100 -26.14 16.83 -13.40
CA ASN A 100 -25.68 15.62 -14.11
C ASN A 100 -24.17 15.65 -14.45
N ARG A 101 -23.35 16.16 -13.52
CA ARG A 101 -21.89 16.17 -13.66
C ARG A 101 -21.33 14.81 -13.31
N ARG A 102 -20.54 14.29 -14.20
CA ARG A 102 -19.92 12.97 -14.06
C ARG A 102 -18.39 13.12 -14.11
N PRO A 103 -17.73 13.51 -13.00
CA PRO A 103 -16.27 13.56 -12.97
C PRO A 103 -15.66 12.23 -13.36
N VAL A 104 -14.55 12.26 -14.09
CA VAL A 104 -13.82 11.05 -14.46
C VAL A 104 -12.68 10.81 -13.47
N VAL A 105 -12.52 9.56 -13.05
CA VAL A 105 -11.43 9.10 -12.20
C VAL A 105 -10.65 8.02 -12.95
N VAL A 106 -9.38 8.27 -13.25
CA VAL A 106 -8.50 7.30 -13.93
C VAL A 106 -7.68 6.55 -12.90
N GLY A 107 -7.93 5.25 -12.82
CA GLY A 107 -7.30 4.31 -11.90
C GLY A 107 -8.21 3.92 -10.73
N ALA A 108 -8.40 2.60 -10.54
CA ALA A 108 -9.20 2.02 -9.46
C ALA A 108 -8.31 1.51 -8.29
N GLY A 109 -7.15 2.13 -8.06
CA GLY A 109 -6.33 1.93 -6.86
C GLY A 109 -6.90 2.69 -5.65
N PRO A 110 -6.24 2.65 -4.47
CA PRO A 110 -6.78 3.27 -3.25
C PRO A 110 -7.11 4.76 -3.41
N ALA A 111 -6.30 5.52 -4.14
CA ALA A 111 -6.57 6.94 -4.41
C ALA A 111 -7.85 7.14 -5.22
N GLY A 112 -7.98 6.44 -6.35
CA GLY A 112 -9.14 6.56 -7.22
C GLY A 112 -10.43 6.03 -6.59
N LEU A 113 -10.36 4.90 -5.86
CA LEU A 113 -11.51 4.34 -5.16
C LEU A 113 -12.06 5.29 -4.09
N PHE A 114 -11.18 5.87 -3.25
CA PHE A 114 -11.63 6.83 -2.23
C PHE A 114 -12.09 8.16 -2.84
N ALA A 115 -11.44 8.62 -3.90
CA ALA A 115 -11.93 9.79 -4.64
C ALA A 115 -13.34 9.53 -5.20
N ALA A 116 -13.55 8.40 -5.88
CA ALA A 116 -14.84 8.03 -6.44
C ALA A 116 -15.92 7.85 -5.35
N LEU A 117 -15.54 7.25 -4.19
CA LEU A 117 -16.46 7.08 -3.06
C LEU A 117 -16.95 8.44 -2.51
N ILE A 118 -16.05 9.39 -2.30
CA ILE A 118 -16.40 10.73 -1.83
C ILE A 118 -17.30 11.45 -2.85
N LEU A 119 -16.95 11.42 -4.13
CA LEU A 119 -17.75 12.02 -5.19
C LEU A 119 -19.15 11.39 -5.27
N ALA A 120 -19.25 10.07 -5.20
CA ALA A 120 -20.52 9.35 -5.22
C ALA A 120 -21.40 9.71 -4.00
N LYS A 121 -20.79 9.83 -2.81
CA LYS A 121 -21.50 10.25 -1.59
C LYS A 121 -21.95 11.73 -1.62
N TYR A 122 -21.34 12.55 -2.46
CA TYR A 122 -21.85 13.90 -2.80
C TYR A 122 -22.96 13.86 -3.88
N GLY A 123 -23.33 12.69 -4.40
CA GLY A 123 -24.33 12.56 -5.47
C GLY A 123 -23.79 12.85 -6.88
N LEU A 124 -22.48 13.09 -7.00
CA LEU A 124 -21.78 13.21 -8.28
C LEU A 124 -21.49 11.81 -8.80
N LYS A 125 -22.08 11.38 -9.88
CA LYS A 125 -21.99 10.00 -10.41
C LYS A 125 -20.66 9.76 -11.15
N PRO A 126 -19.52 9.48 -10.48
CA PRO A 126 -18.21 9.40 -11.12
C PRO A 126 -18.13 8.24 -12.11
N ILE A 127 -17.31 8.42 -13.15
CA ILE A 127 -16.92 7.35 -14.08
C ILE A 127 -15.48 6.96 -13.73
N VAL A 128 -15.27 5.72 -13.26
CA VAL A 128 -13.96 5.19 -12.92
C VAL A 128 -13.42 4.36 -14.09
N ILE A 129 -12.26 4.75 -14.60
CA ILE A 129 -11.57 4.06 -15.70
C ILE A 129 -10.43 3.24 -15.09
N GLU A 130 -10.44 1.92 -15.31
CA GLU A 130 -9.37 1.02 -14.88
C GLU A 130 -8.86 0.20 -16.07
N ARG A 131 -7.54 0.22 -16.29
CA ARG A 131 -6.91 -0.47 -17.40
C ARG A 131 -6.95 -1.98 -17.29
N GLY A 132 -6.97 -2.48 -16.06
CA GLY A 132 -7.03 -3.90 -15.78
C GLY A 132 -8.46 -4.39 -15.53
N PRO A 133 -8.60 -5.70 -15.30
CA PRO A 133 -9.90 -6.33 -15.04
C PRO A 133 -10.38 -6.11 -13.61
N GLU A 134 -11.63 -6.51 -13.38
CA GLU A 134 -12.21 -6.68 -12.06
C GLU A 134 -11.49 -7.76 -11.23
N MET A 135 -11.73 -7.77 -9.92
CA MET A 135 -10.95 -8.52 -8.93
C MET A 135 -10.86 -10.01 -9.22
N GLU A 136 -11.96 -10.66 -9.54
CA GLU A 136 -12.00 -12.10 -9.74
C GLU A 136 -11.12 -12.55 -10.91
N LYS A 137 -11.22 -11.86 -12.04
CA LYS A 137 -10.40 -12.10 -13.22
C LYS A 137 -8.93 -11.78 -12.97
N ARG A 138 -8.67 -10.67 -12.26
CA ARG A 138 -7.33 -10.25 -11.88
C ARG A 138 -6.63 -11.28 -11.01
N ILE A 139 -7.31 -11.81 -9.98
CA ILE A 139 -6.77 -12.87 -9.12
C ILE A 139 -6.36 -14.08 -9.96
N ALA A 140 -7.26 -14.57 -10.83
CA ALA A 140 -6.97 -15.71 -11.67
C ALA A 140 -5.78 -15.49 -12.61
N ASP A 141 -5.65 -14.30 -13.20
CA ASP A 141 -4.53 -13.94 -14.07
C ASP A 141 -3.20 -13.91 -13.29
N CYS A 142 -3.18 -13.29 -12.11
CA CYS A 142 -2.00 -13.26 -11.25
C CYS A 142 -1.57 -14.65 -10.79
N GLU A 143 -2.51 -15.48 -10.35
CA GLU A 143 -2.22 -16.85 -9.89
C GLU A 143 -1.72 -17.74 -11.03
N ASN A 144 -2.30 -17.62 -12.22
CA ASN A 144 -1.86 -18.37 -13.39
C ASN A 144 -0.43 -18.00 -13.78
N TYR A 145 -0.08 -16.71 -13.76
CA TYR A 145 1.29 -16.27 -14.01
C TYR A 145 2.26 -16.77 -12.93
N MET A 146 1.96 -16.54 -11.66
CA MET A 146 2.81 -16.96 -10.54
C MET A 146 3.03 -18.48 -10.48
N ASN A 147 2.09 -19.28 -10.97
CA ASN A 147 2.21 -20.73 -11.03
C ASN A 147 2.73 -21.27 -12.38
N GLY A 148 3.19 -20.40 -13.28
CA GLY A 148 3.73 -20.77 -14.59
C GLY A 148 2.70 -21.36 -15.56
N LYS A 149 1.40 -21.14 -15.32
CA LYS A 149 0.30 -21.65 -16.16
C LYS A 149 -0.05 -20.75 -17.35
N ALA A 150 0.30 -19.47 -17.26
CA ALA A 150 0.07 -18.50 -18.33
C ALA A 150 1.17 -17.42 -18.34
N PRO A 151 1.42 -16.75 -19.48
CA PRO A 151 2.33 -15.61 -19.53
C PRO A 151 1.78 -14.42 -18.73
N LEU A 152 2.66 -13.47 -18.42
CA LEU A 152 2.29 -12.18 -17.83
C LEU A 152 1.30 -11.44 -18.74
N LYS A 153 0.24 -10.89 -18.16
CA LYS A 153 -0.68 -9.99 -18.87
C LYS A 153 -0.33 -8.54 -18.53
N PRO A 154 0.04 -7.69 -19.52
CA PRO A 154 0.47 -6.31 -19.26
C PRO A 154 -0.54 -5.46 -18.49
N ASN A 155 -1.85 -5.66 -18.72
CA ASN A 155 -2.91 -4.91 -18.05
C ASN A 155 -3.63 -5.70 -16.93
N SER A 156 -3.16 -6.92 -16.57
CA SER A 156 -3.75 -7.74 -15.51
C SER A 156 -2.66 -8.42 -14.70
N ASN A 157 -2.21 -7.78 -13.64
CA ASN A 157 -1.08 -8.23 -12.81
C ASN A 157 -1.18 -7.62 -11.41
N ILE A 158 -0.15 -7.75 -10.58
CA ILE A 158 -0.19 -7.21 -9.21
C ILE A 158 -0.13 -5.67 -9.14
N GLN A 159 0.12 -4.99 -10.24
CA GLN A 159 0.10 -3.52 -10.32
C GLN A 159 -1.21 -2.98 -10.89
N PHE A 160 -1.74 -3.62 -11.92
CA PHE A 160 -2.91 -3.17 -12.67
C PHE A 160 -4.12 -4.07 -12.48
N GLY A 161 -5.27 -3.44 -12.39
CA GLY A 161 -6.58 -4.01 -12.12
C GLY A 161 -7.20 -3.44 -10.86
N GLU A 162 -8.44 -3.82 -10.59
CA GLU A 162 -9.24 -3.35 -9.47
C GLU A 162 -8.47 -3.36 -8.14
N GLY A 163 -8.47 -2.23 -7.44
CA GLY A 163 -7.77 -2.03 -6.16
C GLY A 163 -6.28 -1.71 -6.27
N GLY A 164 -5.70 -1.71 -7.50
CA GLY A 164 -4.29 -1.37 -7.72
C GLY A 164 -3.30 -2.31 -6.99
N ALA A 165 -2.05 -1.86 -6.82
CA ALA A 165 -1.00 -2.66 -6.18
C ALA A 165 -1.29 -3.02 -4.71
N GLY A 166 -2.14 -2.25 -4.02
CA GLY A 166 -2.50 -2.47 -2.63
C GLY A 166 -3.15 -3.82 -2.35
N THR A 167 -3.88 -4.39 -3.32
CA THR A 167 -4.59 -5.68 -3.18
C THR A 167 -3.70 -6.91 -3.19
N PHE A 168 -2.46 -6.77 -3.66
CA PHE A 168 -1.43 -7.83 -3.67
C PHE A 168 -0.23 -7.43 -2.80
N SER A 169 -0.51 -6.94 -1.61
CA SER A 169 0.48 -6.50 -0.62
C SER A 169 0.15 -7.08 0.77
N ASP A 170 0.90 -6.71 1.80
CA ASP A 170 0.54 -7.00 3.19
C ASP A 170 -0.73 -6.25 3.65
N GLY A 171 -1.18 -5.25 2.89
CA GLY A 171 -2.34 -4.47 3.28
C GLY A 171 -2.10 -3.56 4.49
N LYS A 172 -0.87 -3.06 4.67
CA LYS A 172 -0.52 -2.13 5.76
C LYS A 172 -1.28 -0.83 5.63
N LEU A 173 -1.90 -0.42 6.72
CA LEU A 173 -2.58 0.87 6.87
C LEU A 173 -1.76 1.86 7.72
N TYR A 174 -0.61 1.44 8.22
CA TYR A 174 0.30 2.33 8.93
C TYR A 174 0.92 3.35 7.95
N SER A 175 0.78 4.63 8.28
CA SER A 175 1.31 5.74 7.49
C SER A 175 1.86 6.83 8.40
N GLY A 176 2.98 7.45 8.00
CA GLY A 176 3.53 8.64 8.64
C GLY A 176 2.73 9.92 8.42
N VAL A 177 1.69 9.90 7.58
CA VAL A 177 0.83 11.06 7.34
C VAL A 177 0.09 11.43 8.63
N SER A 178 0.16 12.68 9.04
CA SER A 178 -0.64 13.24 10.15
C SER A 178 -1.95 13.79 9.57
N SER A 179 -3.04 13.02 9.70
CA SER A 179 -4.37 13.42 9.21
C SER A 179 -5.46 12.73 10.02
N GLY A 180 -6.51 13.46 10.38
CA GLY A 180 -7.74 12.91 10.99
C GLY A 180 -8.48 11.94 10.07
N LEU A 181 -8.29 12.05 8.75
CA LEU A 181 -8.89 11.17 7.75
C LEU A 181 -8.44 9.71 7.85
N LYS A 182 -7.37 9.37 8.61
CA LYS A 182 -6.99 7.98 8.87
C LYS A 182 -8.13 7.19 9.51
N SER A 183 -8.80 7.79 10.48
CA SER A 183 -9.94 7.15 11.17
C SER A 183 -11.08 6.90 10.19
N PHE A 184 -11.36 7.83 9.30
CA PHE A 184 -12.36 7.65 8.26
C PHE A 184 -12.00 6.53 7.27
N VAL A 185 -10.75 6.47 6.80
CA VAL A 185 -10.29 5.40 5.91
C VAL A 185 -10.42 4.03 6.60
N ASN A 186 -10.00 3.92 7.86
CA ASN A 186 -10.15 2.68 8.63
C ASN A 186 -11.63 2.31 8.83
N LEU A 187 -12.49 3.29 9.14
CA LEU A 187 -13.94 3.10 9.29
C LEU A 187 -14.54 2.56 7.99
N MET A 188 -14.17 3.15 6.83
CA MET A 188 -14.63 2.67 5.52
C MET A 188 -14.14 1.24 5.24
N PHE A 189 -12.91 0.91 5.59
CA PHE A 189 -12.43 -0.46 5.43
C PHE A 189 -13.20 -1.44 6.31
N VAL A 190 -13.45 -1.11 7.58
CA VAL A 190 -14.22 -1.97 8.50
C VAL A 190 -15.65 -2.14 8.02
N SER A 191 -16.33 -1.06 7.64
CA SER A 191 -17.72 -1.11 7.13
C SER A 191 -17.85 -1.91 5.82
N HIS A 192 -16.74 -2.11 5.10
CA HIS A 192 -16.70 -2.92 3.88
C HIS A 192 -16.06 -4.31 4.08
N GLY A 193 -15.85 -4.74 5.35
CA GLY A 193 -15.48 -6.12 5.67
C GLY A 193 -14.05 -6.33 6.14
N ALA A 194 -13.26 -5.27 6.39
CA ALA A 194 -11.97 -5.42 7.05
C ALA A 194 -12.13 -5.79 8.53
N PRO A 195 -11.14 -6.45 9.14
CA PRO A 195 -11.16 -6.75 10.57
C PRO A 195 -11.23 -5.47 11.42
N ALA A 196 -12.09 -5.46 12.44
CA ALA A 196 -12.34 -4.29 13.29
C ALA A 196 -11.11 -3.81 14.09
N ASP A 197 -10.13 -4.70 14.33
CA ASP A 197 -8.91 -4.36 15.07
C ASP A 197 -8.00 -3.36 14.35
N ILE A 198 -8.17 -3.15 13.03
CA ILE A 198 -7.46 -2.08 12.31
C ILE A 198 -7.80 -0.67 12.84
N MET A 199 -8.91 -0.51 13.54
CA MET A 199 -9.28 0.77 14.15
C MET A 199 -8.35 1.16 15.29
N TYR A 200 -7.77 0.20 16.00
CA TYR A 200 -7.01 0.45 17.23
C TYR A 200 -5.62 -0.20 17.28
N ASP A 201 -5.25 -1.08 16.35
CA ASP A 201 -3.90 -1.63 16.31
C ASP A 201 -2.87 -0.54 15.97
N ALA A 202 -1.73 -0.54 16.65
CA ALA A 202 -0.65 0.41 16.40
C ALA A 202 0.01 0.22 15.02
N HIS A 203 -0.04 -1.01 14.49
CA HIS A 203 0.46 -1.36 13.16
C HIS A 203 -0.62 -2.08 12.35
N PRO A 204 -1.73 -1.39 12.03
CA PRO A 204 -2.88 -2.01 11.39
C PRO A 204 -2.52 -2.54 10.00
N HIS A 205 -3.02 -3.74 9.68
CA HIS A 205 -2.93 -4.34 8.36
C HIS A 205 -4.19 -5.16 8.07
N VAL A 206 -4.52 -5.31 6.81
CA VAL A 206 -5.71 -6.05 6.37
C VAL A 206 -5.36 -7.46 5.87
N GLY A 207 -4.23 -7.59 5.19
CA GLY A 207 -3.82 -8.81 4.51
C GLY A 207 -4.37 -8.89 3.08
N THR A 208 -3.61 -9.51 2.18
CA THR A 208 -3.99 -9.62 0.75
C THR A 208 -5.27 -10.41 0.53
N ASP A 209 -5.59 -11.35 1.43
CA ASP A 209 -6.79 -12.19 1.38
C ASP A 209 -8.07 -11.43 1.73
N LYS A 210 -7.99 -10.42 2.61
CA LYS A 210 -9.15 -9.65 3.07
C LYS A 210 -9.37 -8.34 2.31
N ILE A 211 -8.28 -7.68 1.92
CA ILE A 211 -8.39 -6.38 1.26
C ILE A 211 -9.10 -6.46 -0.11
N ARG A 212 -9.03 -7.62 -0.76
CA ARG A 212 -9.73 -7.89 -2.03
C ARG A 212 -11.25 -7.76 -1.88
N ASP A 213 -11.82 -8.38 -0.85
CA ASP A 213 -13.24 -8.31 -0.55
C ASP A 213 -13.68 -6.88 -0.20
N VAL A 214 -12.84 -6.16 0.59
CA VAL A 214 -13.08 -4.76 0.95
C VAL A 214 -13.17 -3.88 -0.29
N VAL A 215 -12.23 -4.03 -1.22
CA VAL A 215 -12.19 -3.26 -2.48
C VAL A 215 -13.44 -3.51 -3.32
N VAL A 216 -13.83 -4.78 -3.49
CA VAL A 216 -15.06 -5.15 -4.22
C VAL A 216 -16.30 -4.55 -3.57
N ASN A 217 -16.37 -4.53 -2.24
CA ASN A 217 -17.51 -3.95 -1.52
C ASN A 217 -17.55 -2.41 -1.65
N ILE A 218 -16.40 -1.72 -1.62
CA ILE A 218 -16.32 -0.28 -1.90
C ILE A 218 -16.81 0.02 -3.33
N ARG A 219 -16.41 -0.77 -4.34
CA ARG A 219 -16.93 -0.64 -5.70
C ARG A 219 -18.45 -0.76 -5.75
N LYS A 220 -19.02 -1.78 -5.09
CA LYS A 220 -20.47 -1.98 -5.04
C LYS A 220 -21.20 -0.79 -4.39
N ASP A 221 -20.62 -0.20 -3.34
CA ASP A 221 -21.18 1.01 -2.70
C ASP A 221 -21.18 2.18 -3.70
N ILE A 222 -20.06 2.46 -4.38
CA ILE A 222 -19.96 3.50 -5.41
C ILE A 222 -21.01 3.29 -6.52
N ILE A 223 -21.16 2.05 -7.02
CA ILE A 223 -22.16 1.73 -8.06
C ILE A 223 -23.59 1.96 -7.53
N SER A 224 -23.90 1.56 -6.30
CA SER A 224 -25.20 1.76 -5.69
C SER A 224 -25.59 3.25 -5.58
N LEU A 225 -24.58 4.12 -5.46
CA LEU A 225 -24.72 5.58 -5.43
C LEU A 225 -24.74 6.20 -6.85
N GLY A 226 -24.73 5.38 -7.92
CA GLY A 226 -24.83 5.83 -9.32
C GLY A 226 -23.50 6.05 -10.03
N GLY A 227 -22.37 5.68 -9.41
CA GLY A 227 -21.06 5.64 -10.07
C GLY A 227 -20.97 4.51 -11.10
N GLU A 228 -20.02 4.61 -12.02
CA GLU A 228 -19.78 3.63 -13.09
C GLU A 228 -18.33 3.19 -13.11
N PHE A 229 -18.07 1.91 -13.38
CA PHE A 229 -16.72 1.37 -13.57
C PHE A 229 -16.53 0.86 -14.99
N CYS A 230 -15.50 1.35 -15.67
CA CYS A 230 -15.05 0.89 -16.97
C CYS A 230 -13.74 0.12 -16.79
N PHE A 231 -13.83 -1.20 -16.59
CA PHE A 231 -12.66 -2.08 -16.53
C PHE A 231 -12.11 -2.39 -17.92
N GLU A 232 -10.86 -2.89 -17.97
CA GLU A 232 -10.16 -3.22 -19.22
C GLU A 232 -10.18 -2.03 -20.20
N THR A 233 -10.10 -0.81 -19.63
CA THR A 233 -10.19 0.46 -20.36
C THR A 233 -8.97 1.30 -20.07
N LEU A 234 -8.08 1.42 -21.06
CA LEU A 234 -6.81 2.13 -20.96
C LEU A 234 -7.02 3.62 -21.26
N PHE A 235 -6.59 4.48 -20.35
CA PHE A 235 -6.48 5.91 -20.58
C PHE A 235 -5.36 6.20 -21.58
N GLN A 236 -5.68 6.89 -22.70
CA GLN A 236 -4.74 7.24 -23.77
C GLN A 236 -4.35 8.72 -23.78
N GLY A 237 -5.03 9.55 -23.02
CA GLY A 237 -4.75 10.99 -22.96
C GLY A 237 -5.99 11.82 -22.64
N TYR A 238 -5.80 13.12 -22.51
CA TYR A 238 -6.87 14.08 -22.30
C TYR A 238 -6.95 15.11 -23.40
N HIS A 239 -8.14 15.68 -23.57
CA HIS A 239 -8.40 16.83 -24.42
C HIS A 239 -8.62 18.05 -23.58
N LYS A 240 -8.15 19.20 -24.05
CA LYS A 240 -8.37 20.49 -23.37
C LYS A 240 -8.54 21.59 -24.39
N ASP A 241 -9.21 22.64 -23.97
CA ASP A 241 -9.25 23.93 -24.62
C ASP A 241 -8.59 25.02 -23.74
N LYS A 242 -8.89 26.30 -24.01
CA LYS A 242 -8.39 27.43 -23.23
C LYS A 242 -8.92 27.46 -21.79
N ASP A 243 -10.09 26.86 -21.53
CA ASP A 243 -10.78 26.91 -20.24
C ASP A 243 -10.46 25.64 -19.37
N GLY A 244 -9.88 24.59 -19.94
CA GLY A 244 -9.45 23.40 -19.23
C GLY A 244 -9.78 22.09 -19.93
N ILE A 245 -9.97 21.03 -19.13
CA ILE A 245 -10.29 19.68 -19.63
C ILE A 245 -11.66 19.68 -20.32
N THR A 246 -11.73 19.04 -21.51
CA THR A 246 -12.98 18.83 -22.27
C THR A 246 -13.34 17.36 -22.41
N GLY A 247 -12.41 16.46 -22.16
CA GLY A 247 -12.62 15.02 -22.24
C GLY A 247 -11.32 14.21 -22.16
N ILE A 248 -11.48 12.90 -22.26
CA ILE A 248 -10.38 11.94 -22.32
C ILE A 248 -10.56 10.98 -23.49
N SER A 249 -9.44 10.50 -24.04
CA SER A 249 -9.41 9.35 -24.95
C SER A 249 -9.13 8.09 -24.16
N VAL A 250 -9.86 7.02 -24.47
CA VAL A 250 -9.67 5.70 -23.86
C VAL A 250 -9.68 4.61 -24.94
N LEU A 251 -9.00 3.50 -24.62
CA LEU A 251 -8.98 2.30 -25.45
C LEU A 251 -9.57 1.13 -24.66
N ASP A 252 -10.60 0.51 -25.19
CA ASP A 252 -11.20 -0.72 -24.65
C ASP A 252 -11.28 -1.81 -25.75
N LYS A 253 -11.93 -2.93 -25.47
CA LYS A 253 -12.10 -4.05 -26.43
C LYS A 253 -12.84 -3.68 -27.73
N ASN A 254 -13.55 -2.56 -27.74
CA ASN A 254 -14.31 -2.06 -28.91
C ASN A 254 -13.50 -1.03 -29.71
N GLY A 255 -12.30 -0.67 -29.27
CA GLY A 255 -11.42 0.33 -29.89
C GLY A 255 -11.33 1.62 -29.08
N SER A 256 -10.71 2.64 -29.69
CA SER A 256 -10.57 3.96 -29.07
C SER A 256 -11.88 4.72 -29.13
N ARG A 257 -12.23 5.38 -28.01
CA ARG A 257 -13.38 6.27 -27.89
C ARG A 257 -13.09 7.44 -26.97
N GLU A 258 -13.93 8.45 -27.03
CA GLU A 258 -13.85 9.62 -26.17
C GLU A 258 -14.90 9.58 -25.07
N ILE A 259 -14.55 10.15 -23.89
CA ILE A 259 -15.47 10.41 -22.78
C ILE A 259 -15.38 11.89 -22.48
N THR A 260 -16.48 12.60 -22.67
CA THR A 260 -16.57 14.03 -22.33
C THR A 260 -16.58 14.23 -20.82
N CYS A 261 -15.74 15.11 -20.32
CA CYS A 261 -15.69 15.51 -18.91
C CYS A 261 -14.98 16.87 -18.78
N SER A 262 -15.30 17.63 -17.76
CA SER A 262 -14.62 18.86 -17.38
C SER A 262 -13.72 18.71 -16.14
N GLU A 263 -13.89 17.62 -15.39
CA GLU A 263 -13.12 17.32 -14.20
C GLU A 263 -12.53 15.90 -14.29
N LEU A 264 -11.21 15.80 -14.12
CA LEU A 264 -10.43 14.59 -14.25
C LEU A 264 -9.53 14.37 -13.05
N ILE A 265 -9.77 13.35 -12.23
CA ILE A 265 -8.85 12.89 -11.21
C ILE A 265 -7.93 11.82 -11.82
N LEU A 266 -6.61 12.07 -11.79
CA LEU A 266 -5.61 11.19 -12.40
C LEU A 266 -4.87 10.39 -11.32
N ALA A 267 -5.36 9.17 -11.03
CA ALA A 267 -4.88 8.27 -9.96
C ALA A 267 -4.22 7.00 -10.52
N ILE A 268 -3.32 7.16 -11.50
CA ILE A 268 -2.74 6.10 -12.36
C ILE A 268 -1.78 5.14 -11.66
N GLY A 269 -1.36 5.40 -10.42
CA GLY A 269 -0.29 4.66 -9.77
C GLY A 269 1.09 4.88 -10.43
N HIS A 270 2.16 4.43 -9.77
CA HIS A 270 3.52 4.66 -10.27
C HIS A 270 3.97 3.68 -11.37
N ALA A 271 3.22 2.59 -11.59
CA ALA A 271 3.57 1.58 -12.59
C ALA A 271 3.12 1.90 -14.03
N GLY A 272 2.28 2.94 -14.22
CA GLY A 272 1.74 3.36 -15.51
C GLY A 272 2.74 4.12 -16.40
N ARG A 273 3.87 3.49 -16.75
CA ARG A 273 4.97 4.14 -17.47
C ARG A 273 4.59 4.65 -18.84
N ASP A 274 3.78 3.90 -19.57
CA ASP A 274 3.18 4.32 -20.84
C ASP A 274 2.34 5.60 -20.68
N THR A 275 1.55 5.67 -19.62
CA THR A 275 0.76 6.86 -19.28
C THR A 275 1.66 8.07 -18.97
N PHE A 276 2.76 7.91 -18.23
CA PHE A 276 3.70 9.03 -18.00
C PHE A 276 4.31 9.55 -19.29
N ARG A 277 4.66 8.67 -20.24
CA ARG A 277 5.14 9.10 -21.57
C ARG A 277 4.09 9.87 -22.36
N VAL A 278 2.82 9.45 -22.28
CA VAL A 278 1.69 10.19 -22.87
C VAL A 278 1.55 11.58 -22.21
N LEU A 279 1.58 11.66 -20.88
CA LEU A 279 1.45 12.93 -20.15
C LEU A 279 2.60 13.89 -20.48
N ASP A 280 3.82 13.39 -20.59
CA ASP A 280 4.99 14.16 -21.01
C ASP A 280 4.80 14.73 -22.42
N SER A 281 4.34 13.91 -23.36
CA SER A 281 4.05 14.34 -24.74
C SER A 281 2.93 15.38 -24.84
N LEU A 282 1.99 15.37 -23.88
CA LEU A 282 0.91 16.37 -23.78
C LEU A 282 1.33 17.64 -23.04
N GLY A 283 2.58 17.71 -22.56
CA GLY A 283 3.16 18.88 -21.91
C GLY A 283 2.60 19.16 -20.52
N ILE A 284 2.18 18.12 -19.79
CA ILE A 284 1.82 18.29 -18.38
C ILE A 284 3.06 18.64 -17.56
N ALA A 285 2.91 19.54 -16.60
CA ALA A 285 4.03 19.93 -15.75
C ALA A 285 4.40 18.79 -14.79
N MET A 286 5.61 18.26 -14.95
CA MET A 286 6.17 17.17 -14.15
C MET A 286 7.60 17.49 -13.72
N GLU A 287 8.04 16.88 -12.64
CA GLU A 287 9.44 16.92 -12.17
C GLU A 287 9.93 15.53 -11.78
N GLN A 288 11.23 15.37 -11.77
CA GLN A 288 11.84 14.17 -11.17
C GLN A 288 11.56 14.09 -9.68
N LYS A 289 11.43 12.85 -9.18
CA LYS A 289 11.30 12.57 -7.76
C LYS A 289 12.30 11.48 -7.38
N PRO A 290 13.19 11.71 -6.38
CA PRO A 290 14.08 10.68 -5.87
C PRO A 290 13.31 9.46 -5.41
N PHE A 291 13.89 8.29 -5.64
CA PHE A 291 13.35 6.99 -5.23
C PHE A 291 14.47 6.08 -4.74
N SER A 292 14.21 4.81 -4.53
CA SER A 292 15.21 3.86 -4.08
C SER A 292 15.07 2.55 -4.80
N VAL A 293 16.21 1.87 -4.98
CA VAL A 293 16.29 0.56 -5.63
C VAL A 293 17.04 -0.42 -4.73
N GLY A 294 16.83 -1.71 -4.94
CA GLY A 294 17.53 -2.74 -4.19
C GLY A 294 16.95 -4.13 -4.41
N VAL A 295 16.92 -4.92 -3.35
CA VAL A 295 16.50 -6.32 -3.39
C VAL A 295 15.48 -6.63 -2.28
N ARG A 296 14.75 -7.74 -2.42
CA ARG A 296 14.02 -8.36 -1.31
C ARG A 296 14.94 -9.29 -0.54
N ILE A 297 15.07 -9.06 0.78
CA ILE A 297 15.74 -9.98 1.69
C ILE A 297 14.70 -10.86 2.38
N GLU A 298 14.96 -12.18 2.41
CA GLU A 298 14.14 -13.17 3.08
C GLU A 298 14.92 -13.84 4.20
N HIS A 299 14.23 -14.05 5.34
CA HIS A 299 14.69 -14.83 6.49
C HIS A 299 13.59 -15.82 6.88
N LEU A 300 13.92 -16.86 7.62
CA LEU A 300 12.89 -17.65 8.29
C LEU A 300 12.10 -16.74 9.26
N ARG A 301 10.78 -16.85 9.23
CA ARG A 301 9.89 -16.07 10.11
C ARG A 301 10.27 -16.28 11.57
N ASN A 302 10.47 -17.53 11.98
CA ASN A 302 10.84 -17.88 13.36
C ASN A 302 12.15 -17.21 13.81
N ASP A 303 13.18 -17.15 12.94
CA ASP A 303 14.46 -16.50 13.29
C ASP A 303 14.23 -15.01 13.62
N ILE A 304 13.35 -14.33 12.87
CA ILE A 304 12.99 -12.93 13.12
C ILE A 304 12.13 -12.80 14.38
N ASP A 305 11.13 -13.67 14.58
CA ASP A 305 10.25 -13.67 15.76
C ASP A 305 11.06 -13.83 17.05
N VAL A 306 11.93 -14.82 17.09
CA VAL A 306 12.82 -15.07 18.24
C VAL A 306 13.78 -13.90 18.47
N SER A 307 14.32 -13.30 17.39
CA SER A 307 15.21 -12.15 17.54
C SER A 307 14.51 -10.90 18.08
N GLN A 308 13.23 -10.67 17.74
CA GLN A 308 12.48 -9.48 18.13
C GLN A 308 11.71 -9.66 19.44
N TYR A 309 11.14 -10.85 19.68
CA TYR A 309 10.24 -11.12 20.79
C TYR A 309 10.84 -12.09 21.83
N GLY A 310 11.96 -12.75 21.51
CA GLY A 310 12.53 -13.81 22.34
C GLY A 310 11.73 -15.12 22.33
N ILE A 311 10.69 -15.20 21.50
CA ILE A 311 9.81 -16.38 21.40
C ILE A 311 9.40 -16.62 19.95
N ASP A 312 9.10 -17.87 19.62
CA ASP A 312 8.41 -18.24 18.38
C ASP A 312 6.92 -17.88 18.50
N THR A 313 6.40 -17.15 17.51
CA THR A 313 4.99 -16.74 17.53
C THR A 313 4.04 -17.82 17.03
N SER A 314 4.52 -18.91 16.43
CA SER A 314 3.68 -20.00 15.91
C SER A 314 2.80 -20.64 16.97
N ASP A 315 3.28 -20.73 18.21
CA ASP A 315 2.55 -21.27 19.38
C ASP A 315 1.87 -20.19 20.22
N THR A 316 1.82 -18.95 19.74
CA THR A 316 1.36 -17.81 20.51
C THR A 316 0.21 -17.11 19.79
N PRO A 317 -1.04 -17.57 19.92
CA PRO A 317 -2.18 -17.12 19.10
C PRO A 317 -2.55 -15.64 19.30
N ASP A 318 -2.02 -15.01 20.32
CA ASP A 318 -2.25 -13.59 20.65
C ASP A 318 -1.24 -12.65 19.97
N LEU A 319 -0.18 -13.20 19.35
CA LEU A 319 0.87 -12.44 18.67
C LEU A 319 0.87 -12.77 17.18
N MET A 320 1.00 -11.74 16.37
CA MET A 320 1.37 -11.89 14.97
C MET A 320 2.88 -11.97 14.81
N ALA A 321 3.34 -12.48 13.67
CA ALA A 321 4.74 -12.48 13.29
C ALA A 321 5.38 -11.10 13.48
N ALA A 322 6.62 -11.10 13.95
CA ALA A 322 7.35 -9.88 14.28
C ALA A 322 7.62 -9.03 13.03
N ASN A 323 7.54 -7.72 13.21
CA ASN A 323 7.92 -6.75 12.20
C ASN A 323 9.16 -5.95 12.62
N TYR A 324 9.81 -5.34 11.63
CA TYR A 324 10.96 -4.46 11.87
C TYR A 324 10.99 -3.31 10.88
N LYS A 325 11.66 -2.23 11.30
CA LYS A 325 12.01 -1.10 10.44
C LYS A 325 13.43 -0.65 10.79
N LEU A 326 14.33 -0.77 9.84
CA LEU A 326 15.74 -0.49 10.00
C LEU A 326 16.22 0.56 9.01
N ALA A 327 17.15 1.38 9.42
CA ALA A 327 17.93 2.26 8.58
C ALA A 327 19.35 2.38 9.13
N VAL A 328 20.34 2.41 8.25
CA VAL A 328 21.76 2.52 8.58
C VAL A 328 22.47 3.40 7.55
N GLU A 329 23.51 4.10 7.99
CA GLU A 329 24.47 4.74 7.10
C GLU A 329 25.57 3.74 6.77
N THR A 330 25.99 3.68 5.51
CA THR A 330 27.01 2.73 5.08
C THR A 330 28.34 3.39 4.79
N LYS A 331 29.38 2.60 4.58
CA LYS A 331 30.72 3.08 4.25
C LYS A 331 30.81 3.80 2.91
N THR A 332 29.87 3.52 1.99
CA THR A 332 29.78 4.23 0.70
C THR A 332 29.25 5.65 0.84
N GLY A 333 28.80 6.06 2.04
CA GLY A 333 28.12 7.33 2.28
C GLY A 333 26.63 7.32 1.95
N ARG A 334 26.13 6.24 1.31
CA ARG A 334 24.69 6.05 1.06
C ARG A 334 24.01 5.39 2.25
N ARG A 335 22.71 5.61 2.39
CA ARG A 335 21.85 4.90 3.34
C ARG A 335 21.41 3.55 2.78
N LEU A 336 21.22 2.59 3.69
CA LEU A 336 20.42 1.39 3.42
C LEU A 336 19.24 1.37 4.40
N TYR A 337 18.04 1.10 3.92
CA TYR A 337 16.87 1.00 4.80
C TYR A 337 15.92 -0.12 4.38
N THR A 338 15.17 -0.64 5.35
CA THR A 338 14.11 -1.62 5.09
C THR A 338 12.81 -0.92 4.70
N PHE A 339 12.11 -1.49 3.73
CA PHE A 339 10.83 -0.95 3.26
C PHE A 339 9.82 -2.08 3.03
N CYS A 340 8.55 -1.79 3.25
CA CYS A 340 7.44 -2.72 3.04
C CYS A 340 7.75 -4.15 3.54
N MET A 341 8.23 -4.26 4.81
CA MET A 341 8.48 -5.55 5.44
C MET A 341 7.17 -6.34 5.55
N CYS A 342 7.16 -7.58 5.09
CA CYS A 342 6.03 -8.50 5.06
C CYS A 342 6.30 -9.70 5.97
N PRO A 343 5.87 -9.65 7.26
CA PRO A 343 6.02 -10.76 8.17
C PRO A 343 5.24 -11.98 7.68
N GLY A 344 5.82 -13.18 7.81
CA GLY A 344 5.16 -14.39 7.36
C GLY A 344 4.63 -14.31 5.94
N GLY A 345 5.34 -13.61 5.06
CA GLY A 345 4.90 -13.30 3.71
C GLY A 345 5.77 -13.92 2.62
N THR A 346 5.40 -13.66 1.38
CA THR A 346 6.08 -14.15 0.18
C THR A 346 6.58 -13.00 -0.68
N VAL A 347 7.65 -13.22 -1.42
CA VAL A 347 8.11 -12.34 -2.50
C VAL A 347 7.27 -12.64 -3.74
N VAL A 348 6.82 -11.61 -4.43
CA VAL A 348 5.90 -11.72 -5.57
C VAL A 348 6.39 -10.91 -6.78
N PRO A 349 5.99 -11.31 -8.01
CA PRO A 349 6.36 -10.61 -9.23
C PRO A 349 5.58 -9.30 -9.35
N SER A 350 6.29 -8.19 -9.56
CA SER A 350 5.71 -6.84 -9.64
C SER A 350 5.89 -6.18 -11.01
N GLN A 351 6.50 -6.86 -11.96
CA GLN A 351 6.68 -6.38 -13.32
C GLN A 351 5.34 -6.25 -14.06
N THR A 352 5.30 -5.36 -15.03
CA THR A 352 4.11 -5.06 -15.85
C THR A 352 4.33 -5.31 -17.34
N TYR A 353 5.55 -5.63 -17.76
CA TYR A 353 5.91 -5.89 -19.16
C TYR A 353 6.73 -7.17 -19.27
N ASP A 354 6.57 -7.88 -20.37
CA ASP A 354 7.43 -8.99 -20.72
C ASP A 354 8.88 -8.49 -20.90
N GLY A 355 9.84 -9.36 -20.63
CA GLY A 355 11.26 -9.00 -20.70
C GLY A 355 11.76 -8.23 -19.48
N THR A 356 10.98 -8.14 -18.43
CA THR A 356 11.36 -7.49 -17.16
C THR A 356 11.12 -8.39 -15.96
N VAL A 357 11.87 -8.18 -14.88
CA VAL A 357 11.63 -8.75 -13.55
C VAL A 357 11.64 -7.65 -12.52
N CYS A 358 10.62 -7.60 -11.71
CA CYS A 358 10.53 -6.71 -10.55
C CYS A 358 9.89 -7.47 -9.39
N THR A 359 10.42 -7.29 -8.19
CA THR A 359 9.95 -7.95 -6.97
C THR A 359 9.15 -7.01 -6.08
N ASN A 360 8.23 -7.57 -5.31
CA ASN A 360 7.56 -6.93 -4.19
C ASN A 360 7.25 -8.00 -3.13
N GLY A 361 6.60 -7.63 -2.04
CA GLY A 361 6.18 -8.58 -1.00
C GLY A 361 4.70 -8.49 -0.71
N MET A 362 4.11 -9.62 -0.33
CA MET A 362 2.74 -9.68 0.18
C MET A 362 2.63 -10.65 1.35
N SER A 363 1.62 -10.46 2.19
CA SER A 363 1.24 -11.39 3.25
C SER A 363 -0.28 -11.53 3.32
N VAL A 364 -0.73 -12.70 3.74
CA VAL A 364 -2.11 -12.90 4.18
C VAL A 364 -2.32 -12.27 5.56
N ARG A 365 -3.58 -12.15 5.97
CA ARG A 365 -3.93 -11.58 7.29
C ARG A 365 -3.23 -12.29 8.46
N LEU A 366 -3.11 -13.61 8.42
CA LEU A 366 -2.52 -14.39 9.50
C LEU A 366 -0.99 -14.27 9.59
N ARG A 367 -0.31 -13.86 8.51
CA ARG A 367 1.15 -13.72 8.48
C ARG A 367 1.87 -15.00 8.91
N ASP A 368 1.36 -16.16 8.48
CA ASP A 368 1.78 -17.49 8.93
C ASP A 368 2.72 -18.22 7.97
N GLY A 369 3.18 -17.54 6.92
CA GLY A 369 4.16 -18.09 5.98
C GLY A 369 5.51 -18.43 6.63
N ALA A 370 6.29 -19.28 5.97
CA ALA A 370 7.58 -19.75 6.45
C ALA A 370 8.64 -18.65 6.56
N ASN A 371 8.62 -17.70 5.63
CA ASN A 371 9.58 -16.61 5.57
C ASN A 371 8.95 -15.28 6.01
N SER A 372 9.78 -14.38 6.52
CA SER A 372 9.53 -12.94 6.59
C SER A 372 10.42 -12.25 5.57
N ASN A 373 9.89 -11.28 4.83
CA ASN A 373 10.67 -10.57 3.82
C ASN A 373 10.53 -9.05 3.92
N SER A 374 11.51 -8.34 3.39
CA SER A 374 11.52 -6.88 3.31
C SER A 374 12.32 -6.43 2.09
N ALA A 375 11.91 -5.35 1.44
CA ALA A 375 12.86 -4.63 0.61
C ALA A 375 13.98 -4.07 1.47
N ILE A 376 15.20 -4.12 0.97
CA ILE A 376 16.35 -3.35 1.44
C ILE A 376 16.80 -2.45 0.31
N LEU A 377 16.73 -1.15 0.54
CA LEU A 377 16.73 -0.14 -0.52
C LEU A 377 17.84 0.88 -0.30
N VAL A 378 18.48 1.24 -1.43
CA VAL A 378 19.49 2.29 -1.56
C VAL A 378 18.84 3.47 -2.29
N PRO A 379 18.86 4.70 -1.73
CA PRO A 379 18.39 5.89 -2.42
C PRO A 379 19.22 6.17 -3.68
N VAL A 380 18.55 6.55 -4.75
CA VAL A 380 19.12 6.98 -6.03
C VAL A 380 18.51 8.32 -6.45
N ASP A 381 19.29 9.13 -7.17
CA ASP A 381 18.90 10.45 -7.62
C ASP A 381 19.44 10.75 -9.04
N SER A 382 19.35 12.00 -9.49
CA SER A 382 19.76 12.39 -10.84
C SER A 382 21.23 12.11 -11.17
N ALA A 383 22.10 12.00 -10.17
CA ALA A 383 23.49 11.60 -10.38
C ALA A 383 23.62 10.14 -10.84
N ASP A 384 22.65 9.28 -10.48
CA ASP A 384 22.62 7.87 -10.88
C ASP A 384 21.97 7.66 -12.26
N TYR A 385 20.96 8.48 -12.64
CA TYR A 385 20.11 8.20 -13.80
C TYR A 385 19.91 9.35 -14.78
N GLY A 386 20.40 10.56 -14.50
CA GLY A 386 20.31 11.71 -15.41
C GLY A 386 19.27 12.76 -14.96
N GLU A 387 19.17 13.85 -15.76
CA GLU A 387 18.42 15.06 -15.40
C GLU A 387 17.03 15.17 -16.08
N GLY A 388 16.72 14.31 -17.05
CA GLY A 388 15.43 14.31 -17.75
C GLY A 388 14.28 13.84 -16.85
N VAL A 389 13.10 14.41 -17.02
CA VAL A 389 11.92 14.14 -16.18
C VAL A 389 11.60 12.65 -16.07
N LEU A 390 11.81 11.87 -17.12
CA LEU A 390 11.53 10.44 -17.17
C LEU A 390 12.77 9.56 -16.95
N ASP A 391 13.96 10.12 -16.73
CA ASP A 391 15.20 9.33 -16.62
C ASP A 391 15.19 8.37 -15.43
N GLY A 392 14.62 8.77 -14.31
CA GLY A 392 14.44 7.86 -13.17
C GLY A 392 13.54 6.67 -13.50
N MET A 393 12.48 6.88 -14.30
CA MET A 393 11.60 5.80 -14.78
C MET A 393 12.35 4.86 -15.74
N ASN A 394 13.13 5.42 -16.67
CA ASN A 394 13.93 4.66 -17.62
C ASN A 394 15.03 3.84 -16.88
N TYR A 395 15.60 4.39 -15.83
CA TYR A 395 16.56 3.69 -14.97
C TYR A 395 15.93 2.47 -14.26
N GLN A 396 14.70 2.61 -13.74
CA GLN A 396 13.95 1.47 -13.20
C GLN A 396 13.74 0.37 -14.25
N GLU A 397 13.33 0.74 -15.48
CA GLU A 397 13.15 -0.21 -16.60
C GLU A 397 14.44 -0.94 -16.91
N LYS A 398 15.57 -0.21 -17.03
CA LYS A 398 16.89 -0.81 -17.28
C LYS A 398 17.28 -1.86 -16.24
N LEU A 399 17.08 -1.55 -14.95
CA LEU A 399 17.38 -2.53 -13.88
C LEU A 399 16.47 -3.75 -13.94
N GLU A 400 15.18 -3.57 -14.28
CA GLU A 400 14.22 -4.67 -14.44
C GLU A 400 14.55 -5.57 -15.63
N GLU A 401 15.07 -5.02 -16.75
CA GLU A 401 15.56 -5.75 -17.93
C GLU A 401 16.85 -6.53 -17.62
N LEU A 402 17.80 -5.90 -16.90
CA LEU A 402 19.01 -6.57 -16.43
C LEU A 402 18.67 -7.74 -15.49
N ALA A 403 17.72 -7.55 -14.58
CA ALA A 403 17.26 -8.61 -13.70
C ALA A 403 16.57 -9.75 -14.46
N PHE A 404 15.80 -9.45 -15.51
CA PHE A 404 15.21 -10.47 -16.38
C PHE A 404 16.31 -11.31 -17.07
N SER A 405 17.32 -10.66 -17.62
CA SER A 405 18.46 -11.34 -18.27
C SER A 405 19.24 -12.21 -17.27
N ALA A 406 19.61 -11.67 -16.11
CA ALA A 406 20.30 -12.38 -15.05
C ALA A 406 19.47 -13.55 -14.48
N GLY A 407 18.15 -13.42 -14.46
CA GLY A 407 17.20 -14.46 -14.08
C GLY A 407 17.01 -15.59 -15.09
N GLY A 408 17.61 -15.47 -16.29
CA GLY A 408 17.58 -16.50 -17.34
C GLY A 408 16.51 -16.26 -18.42
N SER A 409 15.99 -15.05 -18.52
CA SER A 409 15.05 -14.60 -19.58
C SER A 409 13.75 -15.41 -19.67
N ASN A 410 13.25 -15.86 -18.53
CA ASN A 410 12.05 -16.70 -18.41
C ASN A 410 11.09 -16.25 -17.30
N GLY A 411 11.30 -15.05 -16.73
CA GLY A 411 10.52 -14.51 -15.63
C GLY A 411 10.97 -14.96 -14.23
N TYR A 412 12.02 -15.78 -14.13
CA TYR A 412 12.67 -16.07 -12.86
C TYR A 412 13.46 -14.85 -12.38
N ALA A 413 13.46 -14.62 -11.07
CA ALA A 413 14.22 -13.53 -10.49
C ALA A 413 15.66 -13.98 -10.18
N PRO A 414 16.68 -13.14 -10.44
CA PRO A 414 18.04 -13.42 -10.01
C PRO A 414 18.12 -13.33 -8.48
N ALA A 415 18.75 -14.33 -7.84
CA ALA A 415 18.86 -14.38 -6.39
C ALA A 415 20.23 -14.87 -5.92
N SER A 416 20.65 -14.42 -4.76
CA SER A 416 21.88 -14.82 -4.08
C SER A 416 21.66 -15.01 -2.60
N ARG A 417 22.40 -15.91 -1.95
CA ARG A 417 22.54 -15.89 -0.50
C ARG A 417 23.45 -14.72 -0.10
N TYR A 418 23.13 -14.09 1.02
CA TYR A 418 23.94 -12.99 1.52
C TYR A 418 25.42 -13.38 1.75
N GLY A 419 25.66 -14.56 2.32
CA GLY A 419 27.02 -15.08 2.54
C GLY A 419 27.81 -15.25 1.24
N ASP A 420 27.17 -15.71 0.17
CA ASP A 420 27.82 -15.89 -1.13
C ASP A 420 28.13 -14.54 -1.79
N LEU A 421 27.20 -13.58 -1.69
CA LEU A 421 27.42 -12.21 -2.16
C LEU A 421 28.59 -11.53 -1.45
N VAL A 422 28.71 -11.68 -0.11
CA VAL A 422 29.84 -11.16 0.68
C VAL A 422 31.17 -11.74 0.22
N ASN A 423 31.19 -13.02 -0.17
CA ASN A 423 32.38 -13.73 -0.62
C ASN A 423 32.68 -13.55 -2.12
N GLY A 424 31.86 -12.80 -2.86
CA GLY A 424 32.00 -12.64 -4.31
C GLY A 424 31.81 -13.94 -5.11
N THR A 425 30.93 -14.84 -4.62
CA THR A 425 30.67 -16.14 -5.23
C THR A 425 29.20 -16.27 -5.63
N VAL A 426 28.94 -16.97 -6.72
CA VAL A 426 27.57 -17.28 -7.14
C VAL A 426 27.01 -18.40 -6.26
N THR A 427 25.80 -18.21 -5.73
CA THR A 427 25.06 -19.21 -4.94
C THR A 427 24.87 -20.49 -5.75
N LYS A 428 25.14 -21.64 -5.14
CA LYS A 428 24.90 -22.95 -5.77
C LYS A 428 23.49 -23.47 -5.49
N GLU A 429 23.04 -23.32 -4.24
CA GLU A 429 21.72 -23.80 -3.80
C GLU A 429 21.22 -22.99 -2.59
N PHE A 430 19.90 -22.98 -2.40
CA PHE A 430 19.23 -22.39 -1.25
C PHE A 430 18.79 -23.53 -0.31
N VAL A 431 19.40 -23.64 0.87
CA VAL A 431 19.21 -24.80 1.77
C VAL A 431 18.33 -24.45 2.97
N LYS A 432 18.68 -23.41 3.73
CA LYS A 432 17.98 -23.05 4.98
C LYS A 432 16.77 -22.14 4.69
N VAL A 433 16.99 -21.04 3.98
CA VAL A 433 15.93 -20.13 3.56
C VAL A 433 15.61 -20.44 2.11
N ILE A 434 14.44 -20.99 1.87
CA ILE A 434 13.98 -21.28 0.51
C ILE A 434 13.31 -20.05 -0.07
N PRO A 435 13.77 -19.52 -1.20
CA PRO A 435 13.16 -18.34 -1.84
C PRO A 435 11.68 -18.55 -2.11
N SER A 436 10.87 -17.56 -1.76
CA SER A 436 9.41 -17.64 -1.91
C SER A 436 8.89 -17.02 -3.21
N TYR A 437 9.73 -16.35 -3.99
CA TYR A 437 9.34 -15.71 -5.24
C TYR A 437 8.75 -16.70 -6.25
N LYS A 438 7.60 -16.35 -6.76
CA LYS A 438 6.91 -17.06 -7.85
C LYS A 438 6.95 -16.20 -9.12
N PRO A 439 7.33 -16.72 -10.25
CA PRO A 439 7.46 -18.10 -10.78
C PRO A 439 8.64 -18.92 -10.27
N GLY A 440 9.70 -18.32 -9.73
CA GLY A 440 10.89 -18.98 -9.23
C GLY A 440 12.13 -18.09 -9.31
N VAL A 441 13.22 -18.55 -8.72
CA VAL A 441 14.48 -17.84 -8.73
C VAL A 441 15.56 -18.60 -9.48
N ARG A 442 16.56 -17.86 -10.00
CA ARG A 442 17.82 -18.39 -10.52
C ARG A 442 18.96 -17.85 -9.68
N PRO A 443 19.85 -18.73 -9.14
CA PRO A 443 21.11 -18.27 -8.59
C PRO A 443 21.90 -17.45 -9.62
N ALA A 444 22.30 -16.23 -9.26
CA ALA A 444 22.99 -15.31 -10.18
C ALA A 444 23.95 -14.40 -9.42
N ASP A 445 24.89 -13.81 -10.15
CA ASP A 445 25.69 -12.69 -9.69
C ASP A 445 24.84 -11.41 -9.75
N LEU A 446 24.57 -10.79 -8.62
CA LEU A 446 23.79 -9.54 -8.56
C LEU A 446 24.57 -8.34 -9.13
N GLY A 447 25.86 -8.49 -9.41
CA GLY A 447 26.67 -7.54 -10.17
C GLY A 447 26.24 -7.40 -11.64
N GLU A 448 25.49 -8.38 -12.18
CA GLU A 448 24.87 -8.27 -13.51
C GLU A 448 23.69 -7.27 -13.51
N VAL A 449 23.15 -6.92 -12.33
CA VAL A 449 22.00 -6.02 -12.19
C VAL A 449 22.39 -4.66 -11.64
N PHE A 450 23.25 -4.64 -10.60
CA PHE A 450 23.57 -3.42 -9.87
C PHE A 450 25.02 -2.95 -10.10
N SER A 451 25.24 -1.65 -9.95
CA SER A 451 26.59 -1.11 -9.88
C SER A 451 27.33 -1.59 -8.63
N PRO A 452 28.68 -1.64 -8.65
CA PRO A 452 29.47 -2.01 -7.47
C PRO A 452 29.13 -1.18 -6.23
N GLU A 453 28.88 0.12 -6.38
CA GLU A 453 28.55 1.01 -5.27
C GLU A 453 27.23 0.64 -4.59
N ILE A 454 26.20 0.26 -5.37
CA ILE A 454 24.91 -0.18 -4.83
C ILE A 454 25.10 -1.52 -4.10
N LEU A 455 25.85 -2.46 -4.66
CA LEU A 455 26.13 -3.75 -4.02
C LEU A 455 26.92 -3.59 -2.72
N ASP A 456 27.97 -2.77 -2.71
CA ASP A 456 28.76 -2.48 -1.52
C ASP A 456 27.90 -1.84 -0.42
N THR A 457 26.98 -0.96 -0.81
CA THR A 457 25.97 -0.37 0.10
C THR A 457 25.07 -1.45 0.70
N ILE A 458 24.56 -2.37 -0.10
CA ILE A 458 23.71 -3.48 0.36
C ILE A 458 24.50 -4.39 1.31
N VAL A 459 25.71 -4.83 0.93
CA VAL A 459 26.55 -5.72 1.73
C VAL A 459 26.90 -5.12 3.09
N ASP A 460 27.40 -3.87 3.10
CA ASP A 460 27.78 -3.21 4.35
C ASP A 460 26.55 -2.90 5.21
N GLY A 461 25.47 -2.45 4.59
CA GLY A 461 24.25 -2.11 5.32
C GLY A 461 23.57 -3.31 5.96
N VAL A 462 23.47 -4.46 5.28
CA VAL A 462 22.93 -5.70 5.86
C VAL A 462 23.77 -6.14 7.06
N ARG A 463 25.11 -6.08 6.96
CA ARG A 463 26.02 -6.36 8.09
C ARG A 463 25.76 -5.45 9.30
N GLN A 464 25.50 -4.15 9.06
CA GLN A 464 25.19 -3.21 10.14
C GLN A 464 23.79 -3.46 10.73
N MET A 465 22.82 -3.89 9.91
CA MET A 465 21.48 -4.28 10.38
C MET A 465 21.53 -5.53 11.25
N GLY A 466 22.46 -6.47 10.98
CA GLY A 466 22.72 -7.64 11.81
C GLY A 466 23.15 -7.32 13.25
N ARG A 467 23.73 -6.12 13.48
CA ARG A 467 24.00 -5.63 14.83
C ARG A 467 22.77 -5.14 15.58
N LYS A 468 21.68 -4.81 14.86
CA LYS A 468 20.41 -4.35 15.44
C LYS A 468 19.42 -5.49 15.62
N ILE A 469 19.38 -6.42 14.66
CA ILE A 469 18.54 -7.63 14.69
C ILE A 469 19.46 -8.82 14.52
N LYS A 470 19.61 -9.63 15.56
CA LYS A 470 20.48 -10.80 15.54
C LYS A 470 20.04 -11.77 14.44
N GLY A 471 20.99 -12.14 13.56
CA GLY A 471 20.74 -13.03 12.44
C GLY A 471 20.19 -12.37 11.17
N PHE A 472 20.00 -11.03 11.16
CA PHE A 472 19.62 -10.32 9.94
C PHE A 472 20.67 -10.45 8.83
N ASP A 473 21.95 -10.50 9.20
CA ASP A 473 23.10 -10.74 8.33
C ASP A 473 23.51 -12.23 8.22
N SER A 474 22.54 -13.13 8.43
CA SER A 474 22.75 -14.57 8.22
C SER A 474 23.28 -14.84 6.82
N SER A 475 24.30 -15.72 6.71
CA SER A 475 24.81 -16.16 5.42
C SER A 475 23.76 -16.83 4.53
N ASP A 476 22.70 -17.38 5.15
CA ASP A 476 21.60 -18.03 4.47
C ASP A 476 20.44 -17.10 4.11
N ALA A 477 20.47 -15.82 4.52
CA ALA A 477 19.47 -14.85 4.08
C ALA A 477 19.48 -14.75 2.55
N VAL A 478 18.30 -14.78 1.94
CA VAL A 478 18.15 -14.75 0.48
C VAL A 478 17.89 -13.35 0.00
N LEU A 479 18.64 -12.89 -0.99
CA LEU A 479 18.50 -11.62 -1.66
C LEU A 479 17.94 -11.87 -3.06
N THR A 480 16.70 -11.44 -3.32
CA THR A 480 16.03 -11.58 -4.62
C THR A 480 15.93 -10.22 -5.31
N ALA A 481 16.53 -10.07 -6.49
CA ALA A 481 16.55 -8.81 -7.25
C ALA A 481 15.49 -8.85 -8.37
N VAL A 482 14.97 -7.71 -8.77
CA VAL A 482 15.25 -6.33 -8.37
C VAL A 482 13.99 -5.70 -7.78
N GLU A 483 14.11 -4.89 -6.75
CA GLU A 483 13.02 -4.02 -6.27
C GLU A 483 13.31 -2.59 -6.69
N THR A 484 12.55 -2.07 -7.66
CA THR A 484 12.71 -0.73 -8.24
C THR A 484 11.53 0.17 -7.95
N ARG A 485 10.38 -0.40 -7.56
CA ARG A 485 9.11 0.31 -7.47
C ARG A 485 8.75 0.71 -6.04
N SER A 486 9.72 1.25 -5.30
CA SER A 486 9.52 1.73 -3.93
C SER A 486 8.67 3.00 -3.84
N SER A 487 8.72 3.84 -4.86
CA SER A 487 7.87 5.04 -5.03
C SER A 487 7.90 5.51 -6.48
N SER A 488 6.99 6.45 -6.83
CA SER A 488 7.01 7.08 -8.16
C SER A 488 8.33 7.81 -8.40
N PRO A 489 9.00 7.63 -9.55
CA PRO A 489 10.18 8.40 -9.94
C PRO A 489 9.84 9.78 -10.52
N VAL A 490 8.54 10.07 -10.67
CA VAL A 490 8.02 11.30 -11.26
C VAL A 490 7.00 11.92 -10.32
N ARG A 491 6.94 13.24 -10.27
CA ARG A 491 5.88 14.00 -9.65
C ARG A 491 5.15 14.83 -10.71
N ILE A 492 3.83 14.70 -10.78
CA ILE A 492 2.97 15.56 -11.59
C ILE A 492 2.63 16.78 -10.76
N LEU A 493 3.02 17.97 -11.21
CA LEU A 493 2.92 19.19 -10.41
C LEU A 493 1.46 19.64 -10.27
N ARG A 494 1.06 19.94 -9.04
CA ARG A 494 -0.26 20.46 -8.70
C ARG A 494 -0.15 21.55 -7.64
N ASP A 495 -1.12 22.43 -7.62
CA ASP A 495 -1.28 23.38 -6.53
C ASP A 495 -1.64 22.66 -5.22
N ARG A 496 -1.11 23.13 -4.09
CA ARG A 496 -1.25 22.43 -2.80
C ARG A 496 -2.64 22.56 -2.18
N GLU A 497 -3.31 23.67 -2.43
CA GLU A 497 -4.62 23.97 -1.84
C GLU A 497 -5.74 23.40 -2.69
N THR A 498 -5.67 23.62 -3.99
CA THR A 498 -6.72 23.22 -4.94
C THR A 498 -6.53 21.80 -5.48
N CYS A 499 -5.38 21.18 -5.26
CA CYS A 499 -4.99 19.89 -5.86
C CYS A 499 -5.06 19.87 -7.39
N GLN A 500 -5.29 20.99 -8.08
CA GLN A 500 -5.30 21.05 -9.54
C GLN A 500 -3.88 21.10 -10.11
N SER A 501 -3.70 20.50 -11.28
CA SER A 501 -2.49 20.66 -12.08
C SER A 501 -2.18 22.15 -12.28
N ILE A 502 -0.90 22.52 -12.16
CA ILE A 502 -0.47 23.93 -12.29
C ILE A 502 -0.63 24.49 -13.71
N ASN A 503 -0.80 23.64 -14.70
CA ASN A 503 -0.89 24.05 -16.12
C ASN A 503 -2.06 23.45 -16.89
N VAL A 504 -2.93 22.67 -16.23
CA VAL A 504 -4.12 22.07 -16.86
C VAL A 504 -5.32 22.21 -15.90
N PRO A 505 -6.14 23.26 -16.06
CA PRO A 505 -7.37 23.41 -15.27
C PRO A 505 -8.30 22.21 -15.43
N GLY A 506 -8.98 21.82 -14.35
CA GLY A 506 -9.88 20.65 -14.34
C GLY A 506 -9.17 19.31 -14.18
N LEU A 507 -7.83 19.27 -14.18
CA LEU A 507 -7.04 18.05 -13.93
C LEU A 507 -6.54 18.04 -12.48
N PHE A 508 -6.77 16.92 -11.76
CA PHE A 508 -6.36 16.67 -10.37
C PHE A 508 -5.40 15.50 -10.29
N PRO A 509 -4.07 15.71 -10.35
CA PRO A 509 -3.09 14.65 -10.15
C PRO A 509 -3.19 14.09 -8.73
N CYS A 510 -3.34 12.76 -8.59
CA CYS A 510 -3.72 12.14 -7.33
C CYS A 510 -2.90 10.88 -7.02
N GLY A 511 -2.61 10.68 -5.75
CA GLY A 511 -2.05 9.45 -5.21
C GLY A 511 -0.56 9.25 -5.46
N GLU A 512 -0.15 7.99 -5.46
CA GLU A 512 1.25 7.59 -5.55
C GLU A 512 1.84 7.88 -6.93
N GLY A 513 1.08 7.65 -8.00
CA GLY A 513 1.53 7.95 -9.36
C GLY A 513 1.85 9.44 -9.56
N ALA A 514 1.03 10.31 -9.00
CA ALA A 514 1.28 11.74 -9.03
C ALA A 514 2.41 12.21 -8.08
N GLY A 515 2.98 11.29 -7.27
CA GLY A 515 4.12 11.59 -6.39
C GLY A 515 3.76 12.16 -5.02
N TYR A 516 2.49 12.11 -4.60
CA TYR A 516 2.00 12.69 -3.33
C TYR A 516 1.68 11.66 -2.24
N ALA A 517 1.69 10.39 -2.57
CA ALA A 517 1.45 9.29 -1.64
C ALA A 517 2.49 8.18 -1.80
N GLY A 518 2.49 7.19 -0.90
CA GLY A 518 3.40 6.05 -0.94
C GLY A 518 2.85 4.87 -0.15
N GLY A 519 1.63 4.42 -0.48
CA GLY A 519 0.96 3.28 0.13
C GLY A 519 -0.55 3.49 0.26
N ILE A 520 -1.27 2.47 0.73
CA ILE A 520 -2.74 2.42 0.75
C ILE A 520 -3.36 3.61 1.49
N MET A 521 -2.98 3.81 2.75
CA MET A 521 -3.55 4.87 3.60
C MET A 521 -3.31 6.27 3.03
N SER A 522 -2.08 6.59 2.67
CA SER A 522 -1.75 7.93 2.13
C SER A 522 -2.41 8.18 0.77
N SER A 523 -2.53 7.15 -0.07
CA SER A 523 -3.23 7.25 -1.36
C SER A 523 -4.73 7.45 -1.17
N ALA A 524 -5.36 6.74 -0.25
CA ALA A 524 -6.77 6.93 0.09
C ALA A 524 -7.05 8.36 0.59
N ILE A 525 -6.22 8.86 1.52
CA ILE A 525 -6.33 10.23 2.04
C ILE A 525 -6.16 11.26 0.92
N ASP A 526 -5.19 11.06 0.03
CA ASP A 526 -4.98 11.97 -1.09
C ASP A 526 -6.16 11.95 -2.09
N GLY A 527 -6.77 10.77 -2.30
CA GLY A 527 -8.02 10.63 -3.06
C GLY A 527 -9.18 11.43 -2.47
N ILE A 528 -9.35 11.36 -1.14
CA ILE A 528 -10.35 12.15 -0.41
C ILE A 528 -10.08 13.66 -0.60
N ASN A 529 -8.84 14.09 -0.45
CA ASN A 529 -8.47 15.50 -0.59
C ASN A 529 -8.71 16.01 -2.02
N CYS A 530 -8.31 15.26 -3.04
CA CYS A 530 -8.54 15.63 -4.45
C CYS A 530 -10.05 15.69 -4.77
N ALA A 531 -10.86 14.76 -4.26
CA ALA A 531 -12.31 14.78 -4.46
C ALA A 531 -12.96 15.98 -3.78
N ASN A 532 -12.54 16.33 -2.57
CA ASN A 532 -13.04 17.53 -1.87
C ASN A 532 -12.59 18.83 -2.55
N ALA A 533 -11.36 18.88 -3.07
CA ALA A 533 -10.87 20.01 -3.85
C ALA A 533 -11.68 20.19 -5.16
N LEU A 534 -11.95 19.10 -5.87
CA LEU A 534 -12.81 19.10 -7.05
C LEU A 534 -14.22 19.59 -6.70
N ALA A 535 -14.82 19.09 -5.62
CA ALA A 535 -16.11 19.54 -5.12
C ALA A 535 -16.14 21.06 -4.83
N SER A 536 -15.07 21.60 -4.25
CA SER A 536 -14.91 23.06 -4.02
C SER A 536 -14.92 23.85 -5.33
N VAL A 537 -14.28 23.36 -6.38
CA VAL A 537 -14.28 23.99 -7.71
C VAL A 537 -15.70 24.04 -8.29
N LEU A 538 -16.44 22.92 -8.18
CA LEU A 538 -17.83 22.86 -8.65
C LEU A 538 -18.74 23.86 -7.92
N ILE A 539 -18.60 23.97 -6.59
CA ILE A 539 -19.36 24.91 -5.77
C ILE A 539 -19.08 26.36 -6.19
N ASN A 540 -17.80 26.70 -6.40
CA ASN A 540 -17.40 28.06 -6.76
C ASN A 540 -17.82 28.42 -8.19
N GLY A 541 -17.80 27.47 -9.14
CA GLY A 541 -18.30 27.63 -10.49
C GLY A 541 -19.81 27.94 -10.52
N ASN A 542 -20.59 27.35 -9.61
CA ASN A 542 -22.04 27.60 -9.50
C ASN A 542 -22.40 28.96 -8.86
N LYS A 543 -21.47 29.61 -8.15
CA LYS A 543 -21.71 30.96 -7.58
C LYS A 543 -21.66 32.07 -8.62
N HIS A 544 -21.26 31.79 -9.85
CA HIS A 544 -21.16 32.74 -10.95
C HIS A 544 -22.24 32.54 -12.02
N ILE A 545 -23.23 31.65 -11.77
CA ILE A 545 -24.48 31.50 -12.52
C ILE A 545 -25.65 32.04 -11.67
#